data_6c753937a6a4c6455c76c7d46b4c77d0
#
_entry.id   6c753937a6a4c6455c76c7d46b4c77d0
#
_cell.length_a   1.000
_cell.length_b   1.000
_cell.length_c   1.000
_cell.angle_alpha   90.00
_cell.angle_beta   90.00
_cell.angle_gamma   90.00
#
_symmetry.space_group_name_H-M   'P 1'
#
loop_
_entity.id
_entity.type
_entity.pdbx_description
1 polymer ?
#
loop_
_entity_poly.entity_id
_entity_poly.type
_entity_poly.pdbx_seq_one_letter_code
_entity_poly.pdbx_strand_id
1 'polypeptide(L)'
;MILTFTHKGLESFFKTGRMAGIQPIHAKRLRELLTALNVASGPQDLMRPSWRLHGLSGNRAGFHAVTVQANWRLAFRFVGTDVELLDYLDYH
;
A
#
# COMPACT_ATOMS: atom_id res chain seq x y z
N MET A 1 7.40 9.03 3.83
CA MET A 1 7.96 7.85 4.55
C MET A 1 6.84 6.98 5.07
N ILE A 2 7.00 5.66 5.00
CA ILE A 2 6.03 4.74 5.59
C ILE A 2 6.34 4.61 7.08
N LEU A 3 5.39 5.03 7.93
CA LEU A 3 5.59 5.05 9.38
C LEU A 3 5.20 3.74 10.05
N THR A 4 4.03 3.20 9.68
CA THR A 4 3.49 2.00 10.33
C THR A 4 2.81 1.10 9.34
N PHE A 5 2.74 -0.18 9.69
CA PHE A 5 2.08 -1.23 8.92
C PHE A 5 1.05 -1.92 9.80
N THR A 6 -0.12 -2.22 9.23
CA THR A 6 -1.09 -3.09 9.86
C THR A 6 -0.80 -4.56 9.55
N HIS A 7 -0.23 -4.83 8.38
CA HIS A 7 0.06 -6.19 7.91
C HIS A 7 1.51 -6.53 8.21
N LYS A 8 1.74 -7.48 9.12
CA LYS A 8 3.11 -7.82 9.55
C LYS A 8 3.94 -8.45 8.44
N GLY A 9 3.34 -9.27 7.60
CA GLY A 9 4.04 -9.87 6.46
C GLY A 9 4.53 -8.82 5.48
N LEU A 10 3.72 -7.80 5.24
CA LEU A 10 4.09 -6.69 4.36
C LEU A 10 5.24 -5.88 4.97
N GLU A 11 5.20 -5.65 6.27
CA GLU A 11 6.27 -4.95 6.99
C GLU A 11 7.60 -5.69 6.85
N SER A 12 7.60 -7.00 7.08
CA SER A 12 8.81 -7.82 6.92
C SER A 12 9.31 -7.79 5.49
N PHE A 13 8.41 -7.86 4.53
CA PHE A 13 8.77 -7.80 3.12
C PHE A 13 9.45 -6.47 2.78
N PHE A 14 8.89 -5.36 3.25
CA PHE A 14 9.45 -4.04 3.00
C PHE A 14 10.82 -3.87 3.66
N LYS A 15 10.95 -4.31 4.91
CA LYS A 15 12.19 -4.10 5.69
C LYS A 15 13.30 -5.08 5.38
N THR A 16 12.96 -6.33 5.07
CA THR A 16 13.95 -7.41 4.97
C THR A 16 13.87 -8.23 3.67
N GLY A 17 12.82 -8.04 2.88
CA GLY A 17 12.59 -8.82 1.67
C GLY A 17 11.98 -10.20 1.91
N ARG A 18 11.58 -10.52 3.15
CA ARG A 18 10.98 -11.83 3.45
C ARG A 18 9.63 -11.97 2.76
N MET A 19 9.41 -13.16 2.20
CA MET A 19 8.21 -13.44 1.41
C MET A 19 7.09 -14.09 2.21
N ALA A 20 7.31 -14.39 3.50
CA ALA A 20 6.27 -14.99 4.33
C ALA A 20 5.07 -14.04 4.44
N GLY A 21 3.88 -14.53 4.09
CA GLY A 21 2.65 -13.73 4.09
C GLY A 21 2.42 -12.89 2.83
N ILE A 22 3.30 -13.03 1.83
CA ILE A 22 3.21 -12.31 0.57
C ILE A 22 2.92 -13.30 -0.56
N GLN A 23 1.98 -12.97 -1.44
CA GLN A 23 1.76 -13.75 -2.66
C GLN A 23 2.98 -13.55 -3.58
N PRO A 24 3.68 -14.61 -3.95
CA PRO A 24 4.91 -14.46 -4.76
C PRO A 24 4.69 -13.69 -6.07
N ILE A 25 3.54 -13.89 -6.70
CA ILE A 25 3.21 -13.20 -7.95
C ILE A 25 3.08 -11.68 -7.77
N HIS A 26 2.88 -11.21 -6.56
CA HIS A 26 2.74 -9.78 -6.26
C HIS A 26 4.06 -9.12 -5.89
N ALA A 27 5.14 -9.88 -5.70
CA ALA A 27 6.37 -9.34 -5.12
C ALA A 27 6.94 -8.15 -5.89
N LYS A 28 7.00 -8.25 -7.22
CA LYS A 28 7.54 -7.17 -8.05
C LYS A 28 6.69 -5.92 -7.94
N ARG A 29 5.37 -6.06 -8.05
CA ARG A 29 4.43 -4.94 -7.96
C ARG A 29 4.46 -4.31 -6.58
N LEU A 30 4.52 -5.14 -5.53
CA LEU A 30 4.59 -4.62 -4.16
C LEU A 30 5.86 -3.81 -3.95
N ARG A 31 7.00 -4.24 -4.48
CA ARG A 31 8.24 -3.46 -4.38
C ARG A 31 8.09 -2.10 -5.04
N GLU A 32 7.47 -2.06 -6.22
CA GLU A 32 7.22 -0.78 -6.92
C GLU A 32 6.32 0.13 -6.10
N LEU A 33 5.21 -0.39 -5.59
CA LEU A 33 4.25 0.38 -4.83
C LEU A 33 4.84 0.87 -3.51
N LEU A 34 5.54 0.00 -2.78
CA LEU A 34 6.14 0.36 -1.50
C LEU A 34 7.23 1.42 -1.67
N THR A 35 8.04 1.31 -2.72
CA THR A 35 9.06 2.32 -3.01
C THR A 35 8.41 3.68 -3.26
N ALA A 36 7.35 3.71 -4.05
CA ALA A 36 6.63 4.95 -4.34
C ALA A 36 5.96 5.53 -3.09
N LEU A 37 5.31 4.67 -2.29
CA LEU A 37 4.67 5.10 -1.05
C LEU A 37 5.67 5.68 -0.07
N ASN A 38 6.86 5.11 0.00
CA ASN A 38 7.87 5.54 0.95
C ASN A 38 8.40 6.96 0.65
N VAL A 39 8.31 7.40 -0.60
CA VAL A 39 8.79 8.75 -0.99
C VAL A 39 7.65 9.70 -1.35
N ALA A 40 6.40 9.24 -1.35
CA ALA A 40 5.25 10.06 -1.70
C ALA A 40 5.00 11.12 -0.63
N SER A 41 4.64 12.34 -1.06
CA SER A 41 4.26 13.43 -0.18
C SER A 41 2.75 13.59 -0.07
N GLY A 42 2.00 12.98 -0.96
CA GLY A 42 0.54 13.03 -0.98
C GLY A 42 -0.03 12.19 -2.11
N PRO A 43 -1.36 12.15 -2.24
CA PRO A 43 -2.01 11.31 -3.23
C PRO A 43 -1.56 11.59 -4.67
N GLN A 44 -1.21 12.83 -4.98
CA GLN A 44 -0.81 13.22 -6.33
C GLN A 44 0.42 12.45 -6.82
N ASP A 45 1.26 11.96 -5.91
CA ASP A 45 2.47 11.22 -6.26
C ASP A 45 2.19 9.76 -6.61
N LEU A 46 0.94 9.33 -6.46
CA LEU A 46 0.53 7.93 -6.64
C LEU A 46 -0.48 7.78 -7.78
N MET A 47 -0.64 8.81 -8.62
CA MET A 47 -1.70 8.84 -9.62
C MET A 47 -1.30 8.20 -10.94
N ARG A 48 -0.71 7.01 -10.90
CA ARG A 48 -0.46 6.23 -12.10
C ARG A 48 -1.73 5.46 -12.46
N PRO A 49 -2.16 5.49 -13.75
CA PRO A 49 -3.42 4.86 -14.15
C PRO A 49 -3.53 3.38 -13.75
N SER A 50 -2.45 2.61 -13.86
CA SER A 50 -2.48 1.19 -13.51
C SER A 50 -2.62 0.92 -12.02
N TRP A 51 -2.39 1.91 -11.18
CA TRP A 51 -2.50 1.76 -9.72
C TRP A 51 -3.91 2.03 -9.21
N ARG A 52 -4.72 2.73 -9.98
CA ARG A 52 -6.12 3.00 -9.67
C ARG A 52 -6.31 3.57 -8.27
N LEU A 53 -5.52 4.58 -7.93
CA LEU A 53 -5.63 5.23 -6.62
C LEU A 53 -7.04 5.76 -6.42
N HIS A 54 -7.63 5.46 -5.26
CA HIS A 54 -8.95 5.98 -4.90
C HIS A 54 -9.07 6.10 -3.38
N GLY A 55 -9.93 7.01 -2.95
CA GLY A 55 -10.27 7.17 -1.55
C GLY A 55 -11.30 6.13 -1.14
N LEU A 56 -11.25 5.73 0.13
CA LEU A 56 -12.19 4.79 0.72
C LEU A 56 -13.25 5.54 1.51
N SER A 57 -14.38 4.89 1.75
CA SER A 57 -15.50 5.49 2.46
C SER A 57 -15.93 4.61 3.64
N GLY A 58 -16.98 5.04 4.36
CA GLY A 58 -17.48 4.31 5.52
C GLY A 58 -16.47 4.29 6.65
N ASN A 59 -16.22 3.10 7.21
CA ASN A 59 -15.29 2.95 8.33
C ASN A 59 -13.85 3.25 7.96
N ARG A 60 -13.54 3.34 6.68
CA ARG A 60 -12.19 3.65 6.19
C ARG A 60 -12.11 5.03 5.55
N ALA A 61 -13.04 5.93 5.87
CA ALA A 61 -12.96 7.31 5.41
C ALA A 61 -11.61 7.92 5.78
N GLY A 62 -10.98 8.61 4.83
CA GLY A 62 -9.63 9.15 5.02
C GLY A 62 -8.52 8.23 4.56
N PHE A 63 -8.81 6.96 4.29
CA PHE A 63 -7.85 6.03 3.72
C PHE A 63 -7.89 6.10 2.20
N HIS A 64 -6.80 5.66 1.58
CA HIS A 64 -6.68 5.48 0.14
C HIS A 64 -6.30 4.04 -0.15
N ALA A 65 -6.55 3.59 -1.38
CA ALA A 65 -6.12 2.28 -1.81
C ALA A 65 -5.50 2.35 -3.20
N VAL A 66 -4.50 1.52 -3.43
CA VAL A 66 -3.91 1.30 -4.76
C VAL A 66 -4.01 -0.18 -5.10
N THR A 67 -4.16 -0.48 -6.39
CA THR A 67 -4.31 -1.85 -6.87
C THR A 67 -2.97 -2.55 -6.95
N VAL A 68 -2.87 -3.73 -6.35
CA VAL A 68 -1.73 -4.63 -6.52
C VAL A 68 -1.97 -5.49 -7.76
N GLN A 69 -2.98 -6.35 -7.72
CA GLN A 69 -3.40 -7.21 -8.83
C GLN A 69 -4.79 -7.76 -8.51
N ALA A 70 -5.67 -7.81 -9.51
CA ALA A 70 -7.03 -8.31 -9.35
C ALA A 70 -7.71 -7.61 -8.16
N ASN A 71 -8.14 -8.36 -7.15
CA ASN A 71 -8.81 -7.78 -5.98
C ASN A 71 -7.85 -7.36 -4.88
N TRP A 72 -6.54 -7.61 -5.05
CA TRP A 72 -5.56 -7.26 -4.03
C TRP A 72 -5.23 -5.78 -4.05
N ARG A 73 -5.20 -5.18 -2.86
CA ARG A 73 -4.99 -3.74 -2.68
C ARG A 73 -4.00 -3.48 -1.55
N LEU A 74 -3.32 -2.34 -1.64
CA LEU A 74 -2.69 -1.73 -0.48
C LEU A 74 -3.58 -0.58 -0.03
N ALA A 75 -3.96 -0.60 1.26
CA ALA A 75 -4.75 0.47 1.86
C ALA A 75 -3.88 1.21 2.87
N PHE A 76 -4.03 2.52 2.95
CA PHE A 76 -3.16 3.34 3.79
C PHE A 76 -3.80 4.71 4.01
N ARG A 77 -3.21 5.47 4.94
CA ARG A 77 -3.64 6.82 5.24
C ARG A 77 -2.45 7.76 5.26
N PHE A 78 -2.62 8.98 4.76
CA PHE A 78 -1.59 10.01 4.89
C PHE A 78 -1.70 10.70 6.23
N VAL A 79 -0.54 10.95 6.86
CA VAL A 79 -0.40 11.79 8.04
C VAL A 79 0.65 12.83 7.68
N GLY A 80 0.20 14.05 7.37
CA GLY A 80 1.08 15.04 6.79
C GLY A 80 1.59 14.53 5.45
N THR A 81 2.90 14.43 5.30
CA THR A 81 3.54 13.90 4.09
C THR A 81 3.95 12.44 4.23
N ASP A 82 3.57 11.78 5.30
CA ASP A 82 3.94 10.39 5.56
C ASP A 82 2.75 9.46 5.40
N VAL A 83 3.03 8.16 5.34
CA VAL A 83 2.02 7.11 5.17
C VAL A 83 1.99 6.25 6.42
N GLU A 84 0.79 5.96 6.91
CA GLU A 84 0.64 5.08 8.07
C GLU A 84 -0.43 4.02 7.83
N LEU A 85 -0.46 3.02 8.71
CA LEU A 85 -1.45 1.95 8.75
C LEU A 85 -1.56 1.21 7.42
N LEU A 86 -0.41 0.96 6.81
CA LEU A 86 -0.36 0.31 5.50
C LEU A 86 -0.75 -1.16 5.63
N ASP A 87 -1.76 -1.55 4.86
CA ASP A 87 -2.34 -2.89 4.91
C ASP A 87 -2.37 -3.50 3.51
N TYR A 88 -2.36 -4.82 3.45
CA TYR A 88 -2.33 -5.60 2.22
C TYR A 88 -3.55 -6.51 2.25
N LEU A 89 -4.51 -6.25 1.39
CA LEU A 89 -5.86 -6.80 1.49
C LEU A 89 -6.32 -7.44 0.18
N ASP A 90 -7.12 -8.49 0.31
CA ASP A 90 -7.87 -9.07 -0.81
C ASP A 90 -9.30 -8.54 -0.72
N TYR A 91 -9.65 -7.63 -1.63
CA TYR A 91 -10.99 -7.03 -1.72
C TYR A 91 -11.87 -7.85 -2.65
N HIS A 92 -12.97 -8.39 -2.15
CA HIS A 92 -13.99 -8.98 -3.01
C HIS A 92 -15.39 -8.87 -2.42
#